data_0c5e809fe93136beaf4ffb2fc2d26588
#
_entry.id   0c5e809fe93136beaf4ffb2fc2d26588
#
_cell.length_a   1.000
_cell.length_b   1.000
_cell.length_c   1.000
_cell.angle_alpha   90.00
_cell.angle_beta   90.00
_cell.angle_gamma   90.00
#
_symmetry.space_group_name_H-M   'P 1'
#
loop_
_entity.id
_entity.type
_entity.pdbx_description
1 polymer ?
#
loop_
_entity_poly.entity_id
_entity_poly.type
_entity_poly.pdbx_seq_one_letter_code
_entity_poly.pdbx_strand_id
1 'polypeptide(L)'
;TQPTPTDFGAAQFDAYVNNPTIQYVKYEGNLSSYRDQIYQWHYNVAVEGTNVVGSIAYPNSDLNIENFVDRKVIITGYTVGVSGTDTKYLNTLTTSIEFAEQETMPDESQAITVKELNAKLATMNAGDALGELIAVKGYVAANNEGGNFYQLISLVDNTGEANTGIIIKGSDYTEKDLSVGTKVIVSLKYAKYDINNDLPQLRMATIFPTQEKVTMKVPQITVSQAGDYVGQYVTVKNLTPAANSTTWVVNKKTTSVNFTDDAELPMVARTTNHAVFANEAIAIKKADLSGIMEIYKGGYQIFPNSMED
;
A
#
# COMPACT_ATOMS: atom_id res chain seq x y z
N THR A 1 12.41 32.24 7.98
CA THR A 1 13.16 31.02 8.41
C THR A 1 12.24 30.23 9.31
N GLN A 2 12.07 28.95 9.01
CA GLN A 2 11.36 28.04 9.90
C GLN A 2 12.12 27.93 11.24
N PRO A 3 11.42 27.95 12.39
CA PRO A 3 12.09 27.77 13.69
C PRO A 3 12.75 26.38 13.75
N THR A 4 13.86 26.27 14.47
CA THR A 4 14.50 24.99 14.77
C THR A 4 13.74 24.31 15.91
N PRO A 5 13.31 23.04 15.77
CA PRO A 5 12.63 22.35 16.86
C PRO A 5 13.60 22.05 18.01
N THR A 6 13.10 22.09 19.23
CA THR A 6 13.82 21.64 20.42
C THR A 6 13.72 20.13 20.54
N ASP A 7 14.84 19.44 20.79
CA ASP A 7 14.83 18.00 21.04
C ASP A 7 14.18 17.69 22.40
N PHE A 8 13.15 16.85 22.40
CA PHE A 8 12.45 16.39 23.57
C PHE A 8 12.76 14.92 23.83
N GLY A 9 13.55 14.63 24.85
CA GLY A 9 13.73 13.29 25.40
C GLY A 9 12.82 13.06 26.62
N ALA A 10 13.03 11.96 27.32
CA ALA A 10 12.24 11.55 28.50
C ALA A 10 12.12 12.66 29.57
N ALA A 11 13.26 13.31 29.92
CA ALA A 11 13.27 14.36 30.93
C ALA A 11 12.42 15.57 30.55
N GLN A 12 12.40 15.97 29.27
CA GLN A 12 11.57 17.06 28.76
C GLN A 12 10.08 16.68 28.75
N PHE A 13 9.74 15.42 28.43
CA PHE A 13 8.38 14.89 28.53
C PHE A 13 7.86 14.98 29.97
N ASP A 14 8.64 14.50 30.95
CA ASP A 14 8.27 14.51 32.36
C ASP A 14 8.15 15.94 32.92
N ALA A 15 9.04 16.84 32.50
CA ALA A 15 8.99 18.26 32.89
C ALA A 15 7.78 18.97 32.29
N TYR A 16 7.45 18.68 31.04
CA TYR A 16 6.36 19.31 30.30
C TYR A 16 4.99 19.08 30.95
N VAL A 17 4.75 17.89 31.51
CA VAL A 17 3.48 17.57 32.19
C VAL A 17 3.19 18.51 33.35
N ASN A 18 4.23 19.00 34.02
CA ASN A 18 4.09 19.88 35.18
C ASN A 18 3.98 21.38 34.79
N ASN A 19 4.43 21.76 33.59
CA ASN A 19 4.37 23.14 33.12
C ASN A 19 4.19 23.18 31.59
N PRO A 20 3.01 22.83 31.08
CA PRO A 20 2.76 22.75 29.64
C PRO A 20 2.75 24.14 29.00
N THR A 21 3.54 24.33 27.95
CA THR A 21 3.64 25.55 27.13
C THR A 21 3.69 25.19 25.66
N ILE A 22 3.31 26.07 24.76
CA ILE A 22 3.45 25.84 23.32
C ILE A 22 4.92 25.94 22.94
N GLN A 23 5.47 24.84 22.42
CA GLN A 23 6.87 24.75 21.97
C GLN A 23 6.93 24.01 20.63
N TYR A 24 7.86 24.43 19.76
CA TYR A 24 8.17 23.65 18.56
C TYR A 24 9.23 22.61 18.90
N VAL A 25 8.85 21.35 18.83
CA VAL A 25 9.62 20.22 19.37
C VAL A 25 9.86 19.14 18.34
N LYS A 26 10.89 18.33 18.61
CA LYS A 26 11.18 17.08 17.91
C LYS A 26 11.44 15.99 18.95
N TYR A 27 10.81 14.83 18.78
CA TYR A 27 11.03 13.68 19.66
C TYR A 27 10.92 12.36 18.89
N GLU A 28 11.54 11.32 19.43
CA GLU A 28 11.61 10.00 18.87
C GLU A 28 10.89 8.99 19.76
N GLY A 29 10.20 8.02 19.15
CA GLY A 29 9.55 6.94 19.89
C GLY A 29 8.82 5.95 18.97
N ASN A 30 8.26 4.91 19.58
CA ASN A 30 7.50 3.89 18.86
C ASN A 30 6.05 4.35 18.66
N LEU A 31 5.63 4.48 17.40
CA LEU A 31 4.28 4.88 17.06
C LEU A 31 3.33 3.68 17.10
N SER A 32 2.23 3.84 17.79
CA SER A 32 1.12 2.89 17.81
C SER A 32 -0.18 3.60 17.46
N SER A 33 -1.19 2.83 17.04
CA SER A 33 -2.53 3.37 16.80
C SER A 33 -3.58 2.47 17.43
N TYR A 34 -4.70 3.06 17.82
CA TYR A 34 -5.90 2.33 18.20
C TYR A 34 -7.15 3.09 17.76
N ARG A 35 -8.24 2.39 17.66
CA ARG A 35 -9.54 2.95 17.34
C ARG A 35 -10.42 2.95 18.58
N ASP A 36 -11.00 4.08 18.92
CA ASP A 36 -11.88 4.19 20.07
C ASP A 36 -13.31 3.68 19.80
N GLN A 37 -14.19 3.75 20.82
CA GLN A 37 -15.56 3.26 20.74
C GLN A 37 -16.46 4.06 19.79
N ILE A 38 -16.07 5.28 19.43
CA ILE A 38 -16.75 6.14 18.44
C ILE A 38 -16.08 6.08 17.07
N TYR A 39 -15.21 5.07 16.87
CA TYR A 39 -14.51 4.80 15.62
C TYR A 39 -13.49 5.85 15.19
N GLN A 40 -12.98 6.67 16.11
CA GLN A 40 -11.90 7.64 15.86
C GLN A 40 -10.53 6.99 16.04
N TRP A 41 -9.61 7.25 15.10
CA TRP A 41 -8.21 6.81 15.21
C TRP A 41 -7.42 7.72 16.13
N HIS A 42 -6.63 7.09 16.99
CA HIS A 42 -5.65 7.73 17.88
C HIS A 42 -4.26 7.21 17.58
N TYR A 43 -3.28 8.10 17.59
CA TYR A 43 -1.89 7.81 17.31
C TYR A 43 -1.03 8.21 18.49
N ASN A 44 -0.37 7.24 19.10
CA ASN A 44 0.43 7.40 20.31
C ASN A 44 1.88 7.03 20.06
N VAL A 45 2.80 7.79 20.64
CA VAL A 45 4.25 7.61 20.51
C VAL A 45 4.84 7.31 21.88
N ALA A 46 5.30 6.08 22.08
CA ALA A 46 5.99 5.66 23.31
C ALA A 46 7.45 6.12 23.23
N VAL A 47 7.81 7.11 24.05
CA VAL A 47 9.17 7.64 24.17
C VAL A 47 9.93 6.85 25.23
N GLU A 48 11.14 6.39 24.89
CA GLU A 48 11.94 5.60 25.82
C GLU A 48 12.36 6.41 27.05
N GLY A 49 12.26 5.79 28.24
CA GLY A 49 12.70 6.36 29.51
C GLY A 49 11.66 7.25 30.23
N THR A 50 10.43 7.36 29.72
CA THR A 50 9.31 8.06 30.39
C THR A 50 8.02 7.25 30.30
N ASN A 51 7.08 7.50 31.23
CA ASN A 51 5.72 6.98 31.18
C ASN A 51 4.74 7.97 30.50
N VAL A 52 5.21 9.16 30.15
CA VAL A 52 4.42 10.14 29.40
C VAL A 52 4.41 9.76 27.94
N VAL A 53 3.24 9.61 27.38
CA VAL A 53 3.07 9.17 25.99
C VAL A 53 2.90 10.40 25.07
N GLY A 54 3.64 10.46 23.98
CA GLY A 54 3.36 11.41 22.92
C GLY A 54 2.02 11.07 22.26
N SER A 55 1.22 12.08 21.93
CA SER A 55 -0.05 11.89 21.23
C SER A 55 -0.15 12.87 20.07
N ILE A 56 -0.46 12.36 18.88
CA ILE A 56 -0.69 13.20 17.69
C ILE A 56 -2.11 13.77 17.78
N ALA A 57 -2.18 15.05 18.12
CA ALA A 57 -3.45 15.78 18.18
C ALA A 57 -3.85 16.24 16.78
N TYR A 58 -5.14 16.09 16.46
CA TYR A 58 -5.71 16.51 15.16
C TYR A 58 -4.88 16.00 13.97
N PRO A 59 -4.79 14.66 13.77
CA PRO A 59 -3.96 14.07 12.73
C PRO A 59 -4.34 14.60 11.34
N ASN A 60 -3.34 15.14 10.63
CA ASN A 60 -3.52 15.61 9.26
C ASN A 60 -3.39 14.44 8.29
N SER A 61 -4.35 14.27 7.39
CA SER A 61 -4.35 13.22 6.35
C SER A 61 -3.14 13.30 5.42
N ASP A 62 -2.60 14.50 5.19
CA ASP A 62 -1.44 14.69 4.29
C ASP A 62 -0.14 14.06 4.83
N LEU A 63 -0.09 13.79 6.14
CA LEU A 63 1.05 13.13 6.78
C LEU A 63 1.05 11.61 6.61
N ASN A 64 -0.06 11.02 6.15
CA ASN A 64 -0.21 9.56 5.97
C ASN A 64 0.30 8.75 7.17
N ILE A 65 -0.08 9.16 8.39
CA ILE A 65 0.46 8.67 9.66
C ILE A 65 0.35 7.14 9.79
N GLU A 66 -0.67 6.54 9.20
CA GLU A 66 -0.90 5.09 9.19
C GLU A 66 0.27 4.29 8.59
N ASN A 67 1.08 4.90 7.71
CA ASN A 67 2.25 4.24 7.12
C ASN A 67 3.42 4.11 8.09
N PHE A 68 3.37 4.83 9.21
CA PHE A 68 4.42 4.87 10.24
C PHE A 68 4.06 4.06 11.48
N VAL A 69 2.84 3.51 11.55
CA VAL A 69 2.38 2.73 12.72
C VAL A 69 3.24 1.48 12.90
N ASP A 70 3.48 1.10 14.17
CA ASP A 70 4.35 0.00 14.61
C ASP A 70 5.83 0.19 14.24
N ARG A 71 6.25 1.43 14.01
CA ARG A 71 7.65 1.78 13.72
C ARG A 71 8.17 2.85 14.68
N LYS A 72 9.49 2.88 14.82
CA LYS A 72 10.18 3.96 15.51
C LYS A 72 10.23 5.19 14.60
N VAL A 73 9.70 6.31 15.08
CA VAL A 73 9.51 7.53 14.30
C VAL A 73 10.11 8.73 14.99
N ILE A 74 10.39 9.77 14.21
CA ILE A 74 10.68 11.12 14.67
C ILE A 74 9.45 11.96 14.37
N ILE A 75 8.86 12.54 15.41
CA ILE A 75 7.76 13.48 15.33
C ILE A 75 8.30 14.89 15.47
N THR A 76 7.91 15.79 14.57
CA THR A 76 8.17 17.23 14.70
C THR A 76 6.84 17.97 14.70
N GLY A 77 6.68 18.93 15.61
CA GLY A 77 5.43 19.69 15.72
C GLY A 77 5.38 20.61 16.92
N TYR A 78 4.20 21.16 17.14
CA TYR A 78 3.96 22.07 18.27
C TYR A 78 3.24 21.34 19.39
N THR A 79 3.78 21.42 20.61
CA THR A 79 3.07 20.92 21.79
C THR A 79 1.85 21.80 22.06
N VAL A 80 0.70 21.17 22.32
CA VAL A 80 -0.60 21.87 22.51
C VAL A 80 -1.29 21.52 23.83
N GLY A 81 -0.56 20.93 24.77
CA GLY A 81 -1.04 20.63 26.11
C GLY A 81 -0.89 19.18 26.53
N VAL A 82 -1.45 18.86 27.68
CA VAL A 82 -1.44 17.54 28.31
C VAL A 82 -2.87 17.05 28.48
N SER A 83 -3.10 15.77 28.25
CA SER A 83 -4.38 15.09 28.51
C SER A 83 -4.16 13.80 29.30
N GLY A 84 -5.28 13.17 29.71
CA GLY A 84 -5.28 11.93 30.45
C GLY A 84 -5.13 12.09 31.97
N THR A 85 -5.72 11.16 32.72
CA THR A 85 -5.67 11.12 34.20
C THR A 85 -4.59 10.17 34.71
N ASP A 86 -4.68 8.90 34.39
CA ASP A 86 -3.74 7.86 34.82
C ASP A 86 -2.51 7.83 33.91
N THR A 87 -2.69 7.70 32.61
CA THR A 87 -1.63 7.91 31.61
C THR A 87 -1.66 9.34 31.14
N LYS A 88 -0.53 10.04 31.21
CA LYS A 88 -0.38 11.40 30.70
C LYS A 88 0.03 11.38 29.24
N TYR A 89 -0.65 12.19 28.43
CA TYR A 89 -0.38 12.34 27.01
C TYR A 89 0.10 13.75 26.73
N LEU A 90 1.30 13.87 26.17
CA LEU A 90 1.80 15.13 25.60
C LEU A 90 1.22 15.24 24.19
N ASN A 91 0.29 16.16 24.00
CA ASN A 91 -0.39 16.37 22.73
C ASN A 91 0.45 17.23 21.79
N THR A 92 0.67 16.78 20.57
CA THR A 92 1.46 17.46 19.55
C THR A 92 0.64 17.68 18.29
N LEU A 93 0.56 18.93 17.83
CA LEU A 93 0.12 19.24 16.47
C LEU A 93 1.29 18.96 15.53
N THR A 94 1.29 17.79 14.92
CA THR A 94 2.41 17.27 14.13
C THR A 94 2.50 17.97 12.79
N THR A 95 3.69 18.46 12.44
CA THR A 95 4.00 19.10 11.16
C THR A 95 4.81 18.21 10.24
N SER A 96 5.61 17.27 10.78
CA SER A 96 6.23 16.19 10.02
C SER A 96 6.37 14.92 10.85
N ILE A 97 6.43 13.80 10.16
CA ILE A 97 6.72 12.49 10.71
C ILE A 97 7.72 11.80 9.77
N GLU A 98 8.75 11.19 10.36
CA GLU A 98 9.82 10.53 9.63
C GLU A 98 10.16 9.22 10.33
N PHE A 99 10.68 8.23 9.59
CA PHE A 99 11.24 7.04 10.22
C PHE A 99 12.53 7.40 10.96
N ALA A 100 12.67 6.97 12.21
CA ALA A 100 13.91 7.17 12.99
C ALA A 100 15.08 6.36 12.41
N GLU A 101 14.78 5.21 11.81
CA GLU A 101 15.74 4.39 11.08
C GLU A 101 15.32 4.26 9.64
N GLN A 102 16.16 4.68 8.70
CA GLN A 102 15.95 4.39 7.29
C GLN A 102 16.45 2.97 7.01
N GLU A 103 15.59 2.20 6.33
CA GLU A 103 16.00 0.89 5.85
C GLU A 103 17.02 1.03 4.72
N THR A 104 18.01 0.16 4.72
CA THR A 104 18.93 -0.03 3.60
C THR A 104 18.45 -1.20 2.75
N MET A 105 18.80 -1.18 1.45
CA MET A 105 18.47 -2.26 0.55
C MET A 105 19.06 -3.59 1.06
N PRO A 106 18.22 -4.61 1.26
CA PRO A 106 18.70 -5.93 1.65
C PRO A 106 19.60 -6.56 0.59
N ASP A 107 20.48 -7.48 1.00
CA ASP A 107 21.26 -8.29 0.07
C ASP A 107 20.31 -9.17 -0.78
N GLU A 108 20.44 -9.07 -2.10
CA GLU A 108 19.61 -9.84 -3.04
C GLU A 108 19.75 -11.35 -2.85
N SER A 109 20.92 -11.83 -2.39
CA SER A 109 21.13 -13.26 -2.13
C SER A 109 20.23 -13.83 -1.01
N GLN A 110 19.70 -12.95 -0.15
CA GLN A 110 18.79 -13.29 0.94
C GLN A 110 17.30 -13.10 0.55
N ALA A 111 17.05 -12.58 -0.64
CA ALA A 111 15.69 -12.33 -1.10
C ALA A 111 15.09 -13.59 -1.74
N ILE A 112 13.90 -13.96 -1.27
CA ILE A 112 13.09 -15.03 -1.86
C ILE A 112 12.35 -14.52 -3.12
N THR A 113 11.85 -15.43 -3.94
CA THR A 113 10.97 -15.11 -5.09
C THR A 113 9.55 -14.78 -4.63
N VAL A 114 8.74 -14.17 -5.50
CA VAL A 114 7.32 -13.91 -5.20
C VAL A 114 6.55 -15.24 -5.04
N LYS A 115 6.88 -16.26 -5.84
CA LYS A 115 6.29 -17.61 -5.72
C LYS A 115 6.54 -18.24 -4.35
N GLU A 116 7.78 -18.15 -3.85
CA GLU A 116 8.15 -18.63 -2.52
C GLU A 116 7.46 -17.83 -1.42
N LEU A 117 7.34 -16.51 -1.59
CA LEU A 117 6.59 -15.67 -0.66
C LEU A 117 5.12 -16.10 -0.61
N ASN A 118 4.44 -16.23 -1.75
CA ASN A 118 3.02 -16.64 -1.81
C ASN A 118 2.79 -18.00 -1.14
N ALA A 119 3.71 -18.96 -1.30
CA ALA A 119 3.65 -20.23 -0.61
C ALA A 119 3.69 -20.10 0.92
N LYS A 120 4.43 -19.11 1.46
CA LYS A 120 4.47 -18.81 2.89
C LYS A 120 3.22 -18.07 3.35
N LEU A 121 2.74 -17.07 2.57
CA LEU A 121 1.53 -16.31 2.87
C LEU A 121 0.28 -17.19 2.95
N ALA A 122 0.22 -18.28 2.19
CA ALA A 122 -0.89 -19.24 2.23
C ALA A 122 -1.13 -19.89 3.60
N THR A 123 -0.14 -19.82 4.51
CA THR A 123 -0.23 -20.36 5.88
C THR A 123 -0.33 -19.27 6.96
N MET A 124 -0.39 -17.99 6.56
CA MET A 124 -0.41 -16.84 7.45
C MET A 124 -1.83 -16.24 7.56
N ASN A 125 -2.03 -15.44 8.61
CA ASN A 125 -3.26 -14.69 8.81
C ASN A 125 -3.07 -13.20 8.46
N ALA A 126 -4.15 -12.53 8.09
CA ALA A 126 -4.13 -11.09 7.92
C ALA A 126 -3.68 -10.38 9.22
N GLY A 127 -2.71 -9.47 9.09
CA GLY A 127 -2.06 -8.77 10.20
C GLY A 127 -0.73 -9.37 10.65
N ASP A 128 -0.39 -10.59 10.23
CA ASP A 128 0.87 -11.22 10.59
C ASP A 128 2.07 -10.44 10.04
N ALA A 129 3.08 -10.28 10.89
CA ALA A 129 4.33 -9.63 10.50
C ALA A 129 5.23 -10.59 9.71
N LEU A 130 5.93 -10.05 8.72
CA LEU A 130 6.84 -10.79 7.83
C LEU A 130 8.31 -10.70 8.22
N GLY A 131 8.62 -10.10 9.38
CA GLY A 131 9.98 -9.76 9.79
C GLY A 131 10.98 -10.91 9.91
N GLU A 132 10.52 -12.17 9.93
CA GLU A 132 11.39 -13.35 9.82
C GLU A 132 11.91 -13.56 8.38
N LEU A 133 11.23 -13.00 7.39
CA LEU A 133 11.64 -12.98 5.99
C LEU A 133 12.38 -11.68 5.73
N ILE A 134 13.61 -11.76 5.22
CA ILE A 134 14.45 -10.57 5.03
C ILE A 134 13.93 -9.72 3.89
N ALA A 135 13.75 -10.32 2.71
CA ALA A 135 13.32 -9.62 1.51
C ALA A 135 12.63 -10.54 0.50
N VAL A 136 11.87 -9.94 -0.42
CA VAL A 136 11.40 -10.57 -1.66
C VAL A 136 11.95 -9.78 -2.84
N LYS A 137 12.33 -10.46 -3.92
CA LYS A 137 12.74 -9.85 -5.19
C LYS A 137 11.73 -10.14 -6.28
N GLY A 138 11.61 -9.20 -7.19
CA GLY A 138 10.73 -9.35 -8.36
C GLY A 138 10.81 -8.13 -9.26
N TYR A 139 9.85 -8.04 -10.17
CA TYR A 139 9.76 -6.98 -11.17
C TYR A 139 8.42 -6.26 -11.05
N VAL A 140 8.43 -4.95 -11.23
CA VAL A 140 7.21 -4.13 -11.27
C VAL A 140 6.44 -4.49 -12.55
N ALA A 141 5.28 -5.13 -12.41
CA ALA A 141 4.43 -5.49 -13.54
C ALA A 141 3.38 -4.40 -13.85
N ALA A 142 2.95 -3.67 -12.83
CA ALA A 142 2.05 -2.52 -12.97
C ALA A 142 2.25 -1.55 -11.80
N ASN A 143 2.03 -0.28 -12.08
CA ASN A 143 2.08 0.83 -11.14
C ASN A 143 0.91 1.81 -11.40
N ASN A 144 0.87 2.95 -10.70
CA ASN A 144 -0.22 3.93 -10.83
C ASN A 144 -0.02 4.93 -12.00
N GLU A 145 0.80 4.66 -12.99
CA GLU A 145 1.04 5.58 -14.12
C GLU A 145 -0.26 5.86 -14.90
N GLY A 146 -1.09 4.84 -15.10
CA GLY A 146 -2.42 4.96 -15.71
C GLY A 146 -3.52 5.52 -14.80
N GLY A 147 -3.23 5.85 -13.53
CA GLY A 147 -4.17 6.43 -12.58
C GLY A 147 -5.21 5.45 -12.00
N ASN A 148 -5.16 4.17 -12.35
CA ASN A 148 -6.13 3.16 -11.88
C ASN A 148 -5.68 2.38 -10.64
N PHE A 149 -4.40 2.46 -10.25
CA PHE A 149 -3.78 1.68 -9.16
C PHE A 149 -3.29 2.57 -8.01
N TYR A 150 -4.17 3.37 -7.45
CA TYR A 150 -3.80 4.30 -6.38
C TYR A 150 -3.08 3.59 -5.23
N GLN A 151 -1.81 3.96 -5.00
CA GLN A 151 -0.93 3.41 -3.97
C GLN A 151 -0.70 1.88 -4.09
N LEU A 152 -0.78 1.31 -5.30
CA LEU A 152 -0.59 -0.11 -5.54
C LEU A 152 0.54 -0.35 -6.55
N ILE A 153 1.27 -1.44 -6.32
CA ILE A 153 2.21 -2.02 -7.28
C ILE A 153 1.92 -3.51 -7.38
N SER A 154 1.88 -4.04 -8.60
CA SER A 154 1.95 -5.47 -8.83
C SER A 154 3.42 -5.88 -8.98
N LEU A 155 3.90 -6.72 -8.05
CA LEU A 155 5.23 -7.32 -8.08
C LEU A 155 5.13 -8.76 -8.57
N VAL A 156 5.97 -9.16 -9.54
CA VAL A 156 5.95 -10.52 -10.12
C VAL A 156 7.35 -11.09 -10.29
N ASP A 157 7.47 -12.42 -10.40
CA ASP A 157 8.72 -13.12 -10.75
C ASP A 157 9.10 -12.99 -12.24
N ASN A 158 8.23 -12.43 -13.07
CA ASN A 158 8.36 -12.34 -14.54
C ASN A 158 8.56 -13.68 -15.26
N THR A 159 8.04 -14.76 -14.70
CA THR A 159 8.07 -16.09 -15.34
C THR A 159 6.90 -16.31 -16.29
N GLY A 160 5.77 -15.63 -16.05
CA GLY A 160 4.48 -15.86 -16.70
C GLY A 160 3.70 -17.03 -16.10
N GLU A 161 4.22 -17.66 -15.03
CA GLU A 161 3.56 -18.75 -14.34
C GLU A 161 2.48 -18.27 -13.38
N ALA A 162 1.59 -19.15 -12.98
CA ALA A 162 0.58 -18.93 -11.94
C ALA A 162 1.22 -18.71 -10.55
N ASN A 163 0.53 -17.94 -9.70
CA ASN A 163 0.92 -17.67 -8.32
C ASN A 163 2.31 -17.00 -8.15
N THR A 164 2.74 -16.23 -9.15
CA THR A 164 4.02 -15.51 -9.16
C THR A 164 3.88 -14.00 -9.04
N GLY A 165 2.75 -13.51 -8.51
CA GLY A 165 2.49 -12.09 -8.28
C GLY A 165 1.91 -11.80 -6.92
N ILE A 166 2.15 -10.58 -6.44
CA ILE A 166 1.62 -10.04 -5.17
C ILE A 166 1.41 -8.54 -5.29
N ILE A 167 0.38 -8.04 -4.64
CA ILE A 167 0.14 -6.59 -4.52
C ILE A 167 0.93 -6.04 -3.34
N ILE A 168 1.63 -4.92 -3.57
CA ILE A 168 2.25 -4.14 -2.50
C ILE A 168 1.51 -2.82 -2.40
N LYS A 169 1.01 -2.50 -1.20
CA LYS A 169 0.27 -1.27 -0.93
C LYS A 169 1.06 -0.30 -0.06
N GLY A 170 1.14 0.97 -0.50
CA GLY A 170 1.76 2.05 0.26
C GLY A 170 1.66 3.40 -0.45
N SER A 171 1.77 4.50 0.30
CA SER A 171 1.65 5.86 -0.21
C SER A 171 2.84 6.30 -1.08
N ASP A 172 4.03 5.78 -0.81
CA ASP A 172 5.27 6.27 -1.43
C ASP A 172 5.55 5.73 -2.84
N TYR A 173 4.68 4.83 -3.36
CA TYR A 173 4.95 4.12 -4.60
C TYR A 173 4.66 4.94 -5.87
N THR A 174 4.01 6.08 -5.75
CA THR A 174 3.72 6.98 -6.88
C THR A 174 4.87 7.92 -7.24
N GLU A 175 5.82 8.14 -6.31
CA GLU A 175 6.90 9.13 -6.44
C GLU A 175 8.27 8.53 -6.79
N LYS A 176 8.40 7.20 -6.73
CA LYS A 176 9.66 6.52 -7.04
C LYS A 176 9.70 6.10 -8.51
N ASP A 177 10.90 6.04 -9.07
CA ASP A 177 11.14 5.52 -10.44
C ASP A 177 10.90 4.00 -10.51
N LEU A 178 9.65 3.60 -10.28
CA LEU A 178 9.15 2.22 -10.28
C LEU A 178 8.43 1.93 -11.60
N SER A 179 9.06 2.26 -12.71
CA SER A 179 8.52 1.98 -14.04
C SER A 179 8.38 0.46 -14.26
N VAL A 180 7.42 0.09 -15.09
CA VAL A 180 7.18 -1.32 -15.47
C VAL A 180 8.45 -1.97 -16.00
N GLY A 181 8.73 -3.18 -15.56
CA GLY A 181 9.94 -3.95 -15.87
C GLY A 181 11.13 -3.68 -14.94
N THR A 182 11.07 -2.69 -14.05
CA THR A 182 12.14 -2.46 -13.08
C THR A 182 12.22 -3.60 -12.06
N LYS A 183 13.41 -4.18 -11.91
CA LYS A 183 13.68 -5.13 -10.82
C LYS A 183 13.77 -4.38 -9.50
N VAL A 184 13.13 -4.92 -8.47
CA VAL A 184 13.15 -4.37 -7.13
C VAL A 184 13.50 -5.44 -6.09
N ILE A 185 14.16 -5.00 -5.02
CA ILE A 185 14.31 -5.75 -3.77
C ILE A 185 13.37 -5.09 -2.77
N VAL A 186 12.48 -5.87 -2.18
CA VAL A 186 11.49 -5.38 -1.24
C VAL A 186 11.83 -5.89 0.14
N SER A 187 12.15 -4.98 1.06
CA SER A 187 12.39 -5.34 2.46
C SER A 187 11.08 -5.76 3.13
N LEU A 188 11.13 -6.88 3.82
CA LEU A 188 10.02 -7.43 4.59
C LEU A 188 10.16 -7.18 6.11
N LYS A 189 11.21 -6.48 6.54
CA LYS A 189 11.54 -6.22 7.96
C LYS A 189 10.35 -5.70 8.77
N TYR A 190 9.57 -4.79 8.21
CA TYR A 190 8.38 -4.22 8.85
C TYR A 190 7.09 -4.54 8.11
N ALA A 191 7.19 -5.34 7.04
CA ALA A 191 6.04 -5.68 6.23
C ALA A 191 5.04 -6.54 7.00
N LYS A 192 3.77 -6.34 6.69
CA LYS A 192 2.65 -7.14 7.19
C LYS A 192 1.90 -7.76 6.03
N TYR A 193 1.50 -9.00 6.22
CA TYR A 193 0.51 -9.62 5.35
C TYR A 193 -0.86 -9.04 5.66
N ASP A 194 -1.60 -8.68 4.63
CA ASP A 194 -2.95 -8.14 4.76
C ASP A 194 -3.88 -8.76 3.72
N ILE A 195 -5.15 -8.84 4.04
CA ILE A 195 -6.21 -9.31 3.14
C ILE A 195 -7.28 -8.23 3.10
N ASN A 196 -7.38 -7.54 1.96
CA ASN A 196 -8.37 -6.49 1.77
C ASN A 196 -9.48 -6.95 0.80
N ASN A 197 -10.68 -7.22 1.32
CA ASN A 197 -11.81 -7.77 0.56
C ASN A 197 -11.43 -9.02 -0.26
N ASP A 198 -10.72 -9.95 0.39
CA ASP A 198 -10.16 -11.19 -0.12
C ASP A 198 -8.87 -11.04 -0.96
N LEU A 199 -8.45 -9.81 -1.31
CA LEU A 199 -7.22 -9.57 -2.04
C LEU A 199 -5.99 -9.68 -1.12
N PRO A 200 -5.08 -10.65 -1.34
CA PRO A 200 -3.81 -10.73 -0.64
C PRO A 200 -2.88 -9.57 -1.02
N GLN A 201 -2.31 -8.92 -0.02
CA GLN A 201 -1.40 -7.80 -0.26
C GLN A 201 -0.33 -7.68 0.84
N LEU A 202 0.77 -7.02 0.52
CA LEU A 202 1.75 -6.57 1.49
C LEU A 202 1.49 -5.11 1.85
N ARG A 203 1.63 -4.80 3.14
CA ARG A 203 1.63 -3.41 3.65
C ARG A 203 2.94 -3.13 4.37
N MET A 204 3.31 -1.86 4.46
CA MET A 204 4.50 -1.39 5.19
C MET A 204 5.82 -2.00 4.68
N ALA A 205 5.85 -2.53 3.47
CA ALA A 205 7.06 -3.00 2.82
C ALA A 205 7.85 -1.81 2.25
N THR A 206 9.17 -1.86 2.31
CA THR A 206 10.03 -0.84 1.71
C THR A 206 10.61 -1.35 0.40
N ILE A 207 10.39 -0.62 -0.69
CA ILE A 207 10.83 -1.02 -2.04
C ILE A 207 12.13 -0.30 -2.41
N PHE A 208 13.10 -1.08 -2.86
CA PHE A 208 14.39 -0.61 -3.36
C PHE A 208 14.53 -0.94 -4.85
N PRO A 209 14.36 0.05 -5.75
CA PRO A 209 14.58 -0.16 -7.17
C PRO A 209 16.05 -0.41 -7.46
N THR A 210 16.31 -1.34 -8.38
CA THR A 210 17.66 -1.59 -8.93
C THR A 210 17.80 -0.93 -10.31
N GLN A 211 18.98 -1.04 -10.92
CA GLN A 211 19.23 -0.55 -12.28
C GLN A 211 18.79 -1.57 -13.36
N GLU A 212 18.41 -2.78 -12.96
CA GLU A 212 17.99 -3.84 -13.89
C GLU A 212 16.56 -3.60 -14.37
N LYS A 213 16.38 -3.67 -15.69
CA LYS A 213 15.06 -3.63 -16.34
C LYS A 213 14.91 -4.77 -17.32
N VAL A 214 13.71 -5.32 -17.39
CA VAL A 214 13.37 -6.41 -18.30
C VAL A 214 12.07 -6.10 -19.06
N THR A 215 11.87 -6.77 -20.20
CA THR A 215 10.56 -6.83 -20.83
C THR A 215 9.66 -7.79 -20.04
N MET A 216 8.46 -7.34 -19.70
CA MET A 216 7.52 -8.14 -18.93
C MET A 216 6.94 -9.29 -19.76
N LYS A 217 6.88 -10.47 -19.13
CA LYS A 217 6.15 -11.64 -19.65
C LYS A 217 4.73 -11.59 -19.09
N VAL A 218 3.80 -11.04 -19.89
CA VAL A 218 2.40 -10.94 -19.48
C VAL A 218 1.67 -12.27 -19.81
N PRO A 219 1.18 -13.02 -18.81
CA PRO A 219 0.44 -14.25 -19.04
C PRO A 219 -0.86 -13.96 -19.79
N GLN A 220 -1.18 -14.81 -20.77
CA GLN A 220 -2.48 -14.82 -21.44
C GLN A 220 -3.33 -15.92 -20.82
N ILE A 221 -4.47 -15.55 -20.24
CA ILE A 221 -5.32 -16.47 -19.47
C ILE A 221 -6.78 -16.43 -19.94
N THR A 222 -7.54 -17.44 -19.56
CA THR A 222 -9.00 -17.44 -19.63
C THR A 222 -9.61 -16.99 -18.32
N VAL A 223 -10.91 -16.64 -18.31
CA VAL A 223 -11.63 -16.28 -17.08
C VAL A 223 -11.56 -17.40 -16.03
N SER A 224 -11.64 -18.66 -16.44
CA SER A 224 -11.57 -19.81 -15.54
C SER A 224 -10.24 -19.96 -14.78
N GLN A 225 -9.17 -19.35 -15.30
CA GLN A 225 -7.84 -19.36 -14.67
C GLN A 225 -7.59 -18.16 -13.73
N ALA A 226 -8.52 -17.21 -13.64
CA ALA A 226 -8.32 -15.95 -12.93
C ALA A 226 -7.81 -16.13 -11.49
N GLY A 227 -8.30 -17.15 -10.77
CA GLY A 227 -7.91 -17.42 -9.38
C GLY A 227 -6.43 -17.75 -9.19
N ASP A 228 -5.78 -18.32 -10.18
CA ASP A 228 -4.36 -18.68 -10.13
C ASP A 228 -3.43 -17.48 -10.38
N TYR A 229 -4.00 -16.33 -10.81
CA TYR A 229 -3.23 -15.16 -11.22
C TYR A 229 -3.54 -13.91 -10.42
N VAL A 230 -4.20 -14.04 -9.26
CA VAL A 230 -4.48 -12.89 -8.37
C VAL A 230 -3.17 -12.19 -7.97
N GLY A 231 -3.17 -10.85 -8.05
CA GLY A 231 -1.99 -10.02 -7.81
C GLY A 231 -1.05 -9.84 -9.00
N GLN A 232 -1.30 -10.53 -10.13
CA GLN A 232 -0.49 -10.46 -11.35
C GLN A 232 -1.12 -9.55 -12.41
N TYR A 233 -0.27 -8.92 -13.20
CA TYR A 233 -0.69 -8.28 -14.44
C TYR A 233 -0.81 -9.33 -15.52
N VAL A 234 -2.01 -9.46 -16.12
CA VAL A 234 -2.36 -10.52 -17.07
C VAL A 234 -3.14 -9.97 -18.26
N THR A 235 -3.24 -10.74 -19.34
CA THR A 235 -4.20 -10.51 -20.42
C THR A 235 -5.27 -11.59 -20.38
N VAL A 236 -6.51 -11.21 -20.10
CA VAL A 236 -7.67 -12.10 -20.18
C VAL A 236 -8.20 -12.10 -21.60
N LYS A 237 -8.33 -13.29 -22.19
CA LYS A 237 -8.65 -13.47 -23.61
C LYS A 237 -10.16 -13.50 -23.87
N ASN A 238 -10.54 -13.00 -25.07
CA ASN A 238 -11.86 -13.20 -25.65
C ASN A 238 -13.03 -12.64 -24.81
N LEU A 239 -12.86 -11.48 -24.19
CA LEU A 239 -13.89 -10.83 -23.40
C LEU A 239 -14.84 -10.01 -24.28
N THR A 240 -16.15 -10.12 -24.03
CA THR A 240 -17.19 -9.31 -24.64
C THR A 240 -17.87 -8.47 -23.57
N PRO A 241 -17.88 -7.13 -23.67
CA PRO A 241 -18.54 -6.26 -22.69
C PRO A 241 -20.06 -6.39 -22.80
N ALA A 242 -20.76 -6.16 -21.70
CA ALA A 242 -22.21 -6.11 -21.68
C ALA A 242 -22.74 -5.03 -22.63
N ALA A 243 -23.82 -5.30 -23.36
CA ALA A 243 -24.36 -4.45 -24.43
C ALA A 243 -24.75 -3.03 -23.99
N ASN A 244 -24.97 -2.80 -22.70
CA ASN A 244 -25.29 -1.49 -22.13
C ASN A 244 -24.05 -0.69 -21.64
N SER A 245 -22.86 -1.23 -21.84
CA SER A 245 -21.61 -0.55 -21.46
C SER A 245 -21.34 0.62 -22.42
N THR A 246 -21.04 1.80 -21.89
CA THR A 246 -20.82 3.01 -22.70
C THR A 246 -19.42 3.57 -22.54
N THR A 247 -19.00 3.78 -21.29
CA THR A 247 -17.70 4.35 -20.91
C THR A 247 -17.11 3.59 -19.75
N TRP A 248 -15.79 3.67 -19.56
CA TRP A 248 -15.08 3.02 -18.47
C TRP A 248 -15.50 3.57 -17.10
N VAL A 249 -15.84 4.85 -17.01
CA VAL A 249 -16.35 5.48 -15.79
C VAL A 249 -17.67 6.19 -16.06
N VAL A 250 -18.65 5.98 -15.20
CA VAL A 250 -19.97 6.60 -15.26
C VAL A 250 -20.14 7.57 -14.09
N ASN A 251 -20.66 8.77 -14.38
CA ASN A 251 -20.94 9.80 -13.37
C ASN A 251 -19.72 10.18 -12.49
N LYS A 252 -18.52 10.13 -13.03
CA LYS A 252 -17.26 10.42 -12.29
C LYS A 252 -17.06 9.57 -11.04
N LYS A 253 -17.60 8.35 -11.02
CA LYS A 253 -17.44 7.41 -9.91
C LYS A 253 -16.74 6.16 -10.40
N THR A 254 -15.93 5.55 -9.54
CA THR A 254 -15.36 4.22 -9.80
C THR A 254 -16.45 3.28 -10.28
N THR A 255 -16.25 2.71 -11.46
CA THR A 255 -17.28 1.93 -12.18
C THR A 255 -16.80 0.50 -12.41
N SER A 256 -17.74 -0.44 -12.39
CA SER A 256 -17.53 -1.83 -12.81
C SER A 256 -18.23 -2.06 -14.13
N VAL A 257 -17.49 -2.56 -15.10
CA VAL A 257 -18.01 -2.99 -16.40
C VAL A 257 -18.01 -4.50 -16.45
N ASN A 258 -19.16 -5.07 -16.76
CA ASN A 258 -19.29 -6.54 -16.85
C ASN A 258 -18.89 -7.02 -18.23
N PHE A 259 -18.14 -8.11 -18.26
CA PHE A 259 -17.72 -8.84 -19.44
C PHE A 259 -18.10 -10.31 -19.28
N THR A 260 -18.16 -11.02 -20.39
CA THR A 260 -18.23 -12.48 -20.45
C THR A 260 -17.22 -12.99 -21.46
N ASP A 261 -16.65 -14.16 -21.21
CA ASP A 261 -15.84 -14.88 -22.19
C ASP A 261 -16.68 -15.80 -23.11
N ASP A 262 -16.03 -16.56 -23.98
CA ASP A 262 -16.70 -17.51 -24.90
C ASP A 262 -17.40 -18.67 -24.19
N ALA A 263 -17.06 -18.92 -22.93
CA ALA A 263 -17.72 -19.93 -22.08
C ALA A 263 -18.83 -19.33 -21.20
N GLU A 264 -19.21 -18.06 -21.46
CA GLU A 264 -20.18 -17.29 -20.68
C GLU A 264 -19.77 -17.06 -19.22
N LEU A 265 -18.48 -17.23 -18.88
CA LEU A 265 -17.97 -16.95 -17.55
C LEU A 265 -17.85 -15.44 -17.34
N PRO A 266 -18.34 -14.90 -16.19
CA PRO A 266 -18.32 -13.47 -15.96
C PRO A 266 -16.93 -12.98 -15.52
N MET A 267 -16.53 -11.81 -16.00
CA MET A 267 -15.38 -11.02 -15.56
C MET A 267 -15.82 -9.58 -15.34
N VAL A 268 -15.32 -8.95 -14.29
CA VAL A 268 -15.56 -7.53 -14.02
C VAL A 268 -14.29 -6.74 -14.30
N ALA A 269 -14.38 -5.70 -15.14
CA ALA A 269 -13.34 -4.69 -15.23
C ALA A 269 -13.67 -3.52 -14.30
N ARG A 270 -12.73 -3.21 -13.38
CA ARG A 270 -12.92 -2.15 -12.39
C ARG A 270 -12.06 -0.95 -12.75
N THR A 271 -12.68 0.22 -12.93
CA THR A 271 -11.98 1.44 -13.32
C THR A 271 -12.29 2.57 -12.35
N THR A 272 -11.26 3.21 -11.82
CA THR A 272 -11.38 4.38 -10.96
C THR A 272 -11.64 5.63 -11.82
N ASN A 273 -12.23 6.64 -11.21
CA ASN A 273 -12.43 7.95 -11.89
C ASN A 273 -11.12 8.74 -12.10
N HIS A 274 -9.99 8.22 -11.63
CA HIS A 274 -8.66 8.80 -11.83
C HIS A 274 -7.90 8.17 -12.98
N ALA A 275 -8.41 7.07 -13.56
CA ALA A 275 -7.79 6.44 -14.71
C ALA A 275 -7.73 7.42 -15.91
N VAL A 276 -6.59 7.44 -16.59
CA VAL A 276 -6.38 8.35 -17.74
C VAL A 276 -7.38 8.12 -18.86
N PHE A 277 -7.91 6.90 -18.99
CA PHE A 277 -8.91 6.48 -19.97
C PHE A 277 -10.35 6.47 -19.42
N ALA A 278 -10.61 7.03 -18.25
CA ALA A 278 -11.92 6.96 -17.56
C ALA A 278 -13.11 7.41 -18.44
N ASN A 279 -12.90 8.38 -19.31
CA ASN A 279 -13.94 8.94 -20.17
C ASN A 279 -14.02 8.30 -21.57
N GLU A 280 -13.15 7.35 -21.87
CA GLU A 280 -13.11 6.70 -23.17
C GLU A 280 -14.30 5.75 -23.34
N ALA A 281 -14.74 5.63 -24.60
CA ALA A 281 -15.84 4.73 -24.94
C ALA A 281 -15.40 3.28 -24.95
N ILE A 282 -16.25 2.39 -24.45
CA ILE A 282 -16.04 0.94 -24.54
C ILE A 282 -16.57 0.45 -25.89
N ALA A 283 -15.70 -0.17 -26.67
CA ALA A 283 -16.12 -0.83 -27.90
C ALA A 283 -16.89 -2.12 -27.59
N ILE A 284 -18.15 -2.22 -28.02
CA ILE A 284 -18.97 -3.42 -27.85
C ILE A 284 -18.57 -4.48 -28.88
N LYS A 285 -17.41 -5.07 -28.67
CA LYS A 285 -16.84 -6.15 -29.49
C LYS A 285 -15.99 -7.06 -28.62
N LYS A 286 -15.79 -8.30 -29.07
CA LYS A 286 -14.84 -9.21 -28.44
C LYS A 286 -13.42 -8.67 -28.53
N ALA A 287 -12.72 -8.62 -27.40
CA ALA A 287 -11.35 -8.15 -27.29
C ALA A 287 -10.63 -8.87 -26.14
N ASP A 288 -9.32 -8.77 -26.12
CA ASP A 288 -8.51 -9.13 -24.97
C ASP A 288 -8.41 -7.92 -24.04
N LEU A 289 -8.34 -8.17 -22.75
CA LEU A 289 -8.22 -7.09 -21.75
C LEU A 289 -7.04 -7.38 -20.83
N SER A 290 -6.11 -6.46 -20.72
CA SER A 290 -4.94 -6.57 -19.83
C SER A 290 -5.11 -5.69 -18.59
N GLY A 291 -4.56 -6.16 -17.47
CA GLY A 291 -4.63 -5.43 -16.21
C GLY A 291 -4.19 -6.29 -15.03
N ILE A 292 -4.27 -5.72 -13.82
CA ILE A 292 -4.04 -6.49 -12.59
C ILE A 292 -5.27 -7.35 -12.31
N MET A 293 -5.04 -8.67 -12.12
CA MET A 293 -6.07 -9.58 -11.65
C MET A 293 -6.23 -9.47 -10.14
N GLU A 294 -7.44 -9.20 -9.70
CA GLU A 294 -7.78 -9.07 -8.29
C GLU A 294 -8.95 -9.97 -7.90
N ILE A 295 -9.12 -10.17 -6.60
CA ILE A 295 -10.31 -10.79 -6.01
C ILE A 295 -11.00 -9.75 -5.12
N TYR A 296 -12.32 -9.67 -5.20
CA TYR A 296 -13.14 -8.79 -4.38
C TYR A 296 -14.42 -9.51 -3.96
N LYS A 297 -14.55 -9.78 -2.65
CA LYS A 297 -15.72 -10.47 -2.06
C LYS A 297 -16.07 -11.77 -2.79
N GLY A 298 -15.05 -12.58 -3.03
CA GLY A 298 -15.17 -13.89 -3.68
C GLY A 298 -15.32 -13.86 -5.21
N GLY A 299 -15.39 -12.67 -5.84
CA GLY A 299 -15.45 -12.51 -7.29
C GLY A 299 -14.12 -12.03 -7.89
N TYR A 300 -13.76 -12.53 -9.08
CA TYR A 300 -12.56 -12.05 -9.77
C TYR A 300 -12.88 -10.77 -10.57
N GLN A 301 -11.92 -9.84 -10.57
CA GLN A 301 -12.00 -8.61 -11.33
C GLN A 301 -10.64 -8.26 -11.91
N ILE A 302 -10.65 -7.55 -13.02
CA ILE A 302 -9.44 -7.02 -13.65
C ILE A 302 -9.43 -5.50 -13.54
N PHE A 303 -8.28 -4.93 -13.21
CA PHE A 303 -8.04 -3.49 -13.23
C PHE A 303 -7.18 -3.16 -14.45
N PRO A 304 -7.74 -2.59 -15.52
CA PRO A 304 -6.97 -2.13 -16.68
C PRO A 304 -6.03 -0.98 -16.31
N ASN A 305 -4.88 -0.90 -16.96
CA ASN A 305 -3.90 0.17 -16.74
C ASN A 305 -3.96 1.27 -17.82
N SER A 306 -4.26 0.92 -19.05
CA SER A 306 -4.32 1.84 -20.18
C SER A 306 -5.39 1.43 -21.18
N MET A 307 -5.60 2.26 -22.23
CA MET A 307 -6.48 1.93 -23.36
C MET A 307 -5.89 0.91 -24.32
N GLU A 308 -4.61 0.64 -24.20
CA GLU A 308 -3.92 -0.40 -24.99
C GLU A 308 -4.08 -1.79 -24.34
N ASP A 309 -4.54 -1.78 -23.09
CA ASP A 309 -4.89 -2.98 -22.35
C ASP A 309 -6.29 -3.47 -22.75
#